data_de308c6deac55918a339b2e3343df234
#
_entry.id   de308c6deac55918a339b2e3343df234
#
_cell.length_a   1.000
_cell.length_b   1.000
_cell.length_c   1.000
_cell.angle_alpha   90.00
_cell.angle_beta   90.00
_cell.angle_gamma   90.00
#
_symmetry.space_group_name_H-M   'P 1'
#
loop_
_entity.id
_entity.type
_entity.pdbx_description
1 polymer ?
#
loop_
_entity_poly.entity_id
_entity_poly.type
_entity_poly.pdbx_seq_one_letter_code
_entity_poly.pdbx_strand_id
1 'polypeptide(L)'
;MSANTELERVTEWHGLRGFANLLHKENRAWWGTRRWWINAILWSGMLGGLVVVMLFMLPTVAAATGDPAVAAAGGPLPFGLQMARSIFFEMGSMALALGAIVLSQDLILAEKHSGVTEWLLAKPVARRSYVLAKLSAAIAAVLLLLIALPALVTYLLF
;
A
#
# COMPACT_ATOMS: atom_id res chain seq x y z
N MET A 1 -49.84 3.64 34.24
CA MET A 1 -48.89 4.64 33.75
C MET A 1 -48.12 3.98 32.61
N SER A 2 -48.57 4.20 31.37
CA SER A 2 -47.92 3.71 30.17
C SER A 2 -46.89 4.78 29.76
N ALA A 3 -45.60 4.50 29.90
CA ALA A 3 -44.55 5.31 29.34
C ALA A 3 -44.58 5.15 27.82
N ASN A 4 -45.17 6.11 27.13
CA ASN A 4 -44.99 6.30 25.71
C ASN A 4 -43.54 6.69 25.48
N THR A 5 -42.67 5.71 25.28
CA THR A 5 -41.37 5.93 24.70
C THR A 5 -41.60 6.18 23.19
N GLU A 6 -41.91 7.43 22.83
CA GLU A 6 -41.80 7.85 21.44
C GLU A 6 -40.37 7.60 20.99
N LEU A 7 -40.22 6.63 20.09
CA LEU A 7 -38.96 6.42 19.40
C LEU A 7 -38.71 7.66 18.54
N GLU A 8 -37.93 8.58 19.07
CA GLU A 8 -37.51 9.79 18.37
C GLU A 8 -36.76 9.38 17.10
N ARG A 9 -37.40 9.63 15.96
CA ARG A 9 -36.81 9.36 14.65
C ARG A 9 -35.63 10.31 14.49
N VAL A 10 -34.40 9.81 14.66
CA VAL A 10 -33.17 10.57 14.45
C VAL A 10 -33.09 10.96 12.96
N THR A 11 -33.62 12.15 12.65
CA THR A 11 -33.67 12.74 11.30
C THR A 11 -32.38 13.42 10.87
N GLU A 12 -31.39 13.50 11.74
CA GLU A 12 -30.11 14.12 11.40
C GLU A 12 -29.24 13.15 10.58
N TRP A 13 -29.29 13.34 9.29
CA TRP A 13 -28.43 12.69 8.30
C TRP A 13 -27.00 13.24 8.37
N HIS A 14 -26.25 12.90 9.39
CA HIS A 14 -24.80 13.03 9.32
C HIS A 14 -24.28 11.89 8.42
N GLY A 15 -24.08 12.18 7.14
CA GLY A 15 -23.71 11.20 6.10
C GLY A 15 -22.42 10.43 6.35
N LEU A 16 -21.69 10.73 7.44
CA LEU A 16 -20.45 10.09 7.88
C LEU A 16 -20.54 9.57 9.32
N ARG A 17 -21.74 9.34 9.86
CA ARG A 17 -21.90 8.80 11.21
C ARG A 17 -21.19 7.46 11.35
N GLY A 18 -20.26 7.36 12.29
CA GLY A 18 -19.47 6.15 12.55
C GLY A 18 -18.19 6.02 11.71
N PHE A 19 -17.92 6.93 10.78
CA PHE A 19 -16.72 6.89 9.93
C PHE A 19 -15.41 6.82 10.73
N ALA A 20 -15.22 7.69 11.72
CA ALA A 20 -14.00 7.74 12.51
C ALA A 20 -13.75 6.43 13.27
N ASN A 21 -14.80 5.85 13.87
CA ASN A 21 -14.70 4.58 14.59
C ASN A 21 -14.39 3.41 13.66
N LEU A 22 -15.00 3.40 12.46
CA LEU A 22 -14.72 2.39 11.45
C LEU A 22 -13.30 2.54 10.90
N LEU A 23 -12.86 3.75 10.60
CA LEU A 23 -11.50 4.03 10.14
C LEU A 23 -10.46 3.62 11.19
N HIS A 24 -10.72 3.90 12.47
CA HIS A 24 -9.84 3.47 13.55
C HIS A 24 -9.75 1.94 13.65
N LYS A 25 -10.88 1.25 13.52
CA LYS A 25 -10.93 -0.23 13.47
C LYS A 25 -10.12 -0.78 12.30
N GLU A 26 -10.31 -0.24 11.10
CA GLU A 26 -9.60 -0.68 9.89
C GLU A 26 -8.09 -0.41 10.01
N ASN A 27 -7.69 0.77 10.47
CA ASN A 27 -6.28 1.09 10.73
C ASN A 27 -5.67 0.13 11.76
N ARG A 28 -6.37 -0.18 12.84
CA ARG A 28 -5.88 -1.14 13.83
C ARG A 28 -5.73 -2.54 13.27
N ALA A 29 -6.63 -2.97 12.38
CA ALA A 29 -6.55 -4.25 11.69
C ALA A 29 -5.32 -4.32 10.77
N TRP A 30 -4.96 -3.21 10.10
CA TRP A 30 -3.78 -3.11 9.25
C TRP A 30 -2.49 -3.04 10.07
N TRP A 31 -2.35 -2.05 10.95
CA TRP A 31 -1.10 -1.72 11.64
C TRP A 31 -0.88 -2.55 12.90
N GLY A 32 -1.91 -3.14 13.48
CA GLY A 32 -1.82 -4.03 14.64
C GLY A 32 -1.43 -5.47 14.32
N THR A 33 -1.31 -5.84 13.05
CA THR A 33 -0.96 -7.21 12.62
C THR A 33 0.42 -7.25 12.00
N ARG A 34 1.03 -8.44 11.89
CA ARG A 34 2.32 -8.63 11.21
C ARG A 34 2.26 -8.41 9.69
N ARG A 35 1.09 -8.26 9.11
CA ARG A 35 0.91 -8.13 7.66
C ARG A 35 1.62 -6.93 7.07
N TRP A 36 1.56 -5.77 7.71
CA TRP A 36 2.23 -4.56 7.22
C TRP A 36 3.76 -4.72 7.21
N TRP A 37 4.33 -5.37 8.23
CA TRP A 37 5.75 -5.67 8.31
C TRP A 37 6.23 -6.53 7.14
N ILE A 38 5.52 -7.64 6.90
CA ILE A 38 5.84 -8.58 5.82
C ILE A 38 5.77 -7.86 4.46
N ASN A 39 4.71 -7.09 4.23
CA ASN A 39 4.56 -6.31 3.00
C ASN A 39 5.61 -5.21 2.87
N ALA A 40 5.94 -4.50 3.95
CA ALA A 40 6.98 -3.48 3.95
C ALA A 40 8.34 -4.05 3.55
N ILE A 41 8.75 -5.18 4.16
CA ILE A 41 10.01 -5.85 3.84
C ILE A 41 9.96 -6.43 2.42
N LEU A 42 8.88 -7.09 2.04
CA LEU A 42 8.74 -7.72 0.72
C LEU A 42 8.89 -6.69 -0.41
N TRP A 43 8.05 -5.64 -0.38
CA TRP A 43 8.01 -4.67 -1.48
C TRP A 43 9.23 -3.74 -1.49
N SER A 44 9.66 -3.24 -0.32
CA SER A 44 10.85 -2.40 -0.24
C SER A 44 12.12 -3.20 -0.48
N GLY A 45 12.19 -4.44 0.00
CA GLY A 45 13.35 -5.32 -0.23
C GLY A 45 13.45 -5.75 -1.70
N MET A 46 12.33 -6.06 -2.34
CA MET A 46 12.32 -6.44 -3.76
C MET A 46 12.77 -5.26 -4.64
N LEU A 47 12.15 -4.08 -4.51
CA LEU A 47 12.51 -2.92 -5.32
C LEU A 47 13.88 -2.37 -4.96
N GLY A 48 14.19 -2.21 -3.67
CA GLY A 48 15.50 -1.75 -3.22
C GLY A 48 16.62 -2.72 -3.61
N GLY A 49 16.39 -4.02 -3.51
CA GLY A 49 17.33 -5.05 -3.95
C GLY A 49 17.63 -4.97 -5.44
N LEU A 50 16.60 -4.79 -6.27
CA LEU A 50 16.79 -4.57 -7.72
C LEU A 50 17.61 -3.30 -7.99
N VAL A 51 17.31 -2.21 -7.30
CA VAL A 51 18.07 -0.96 -7.42
C VAL A 51 19.54 -1.16 -7.05
N VAL A 52 19.82 -1.87 -5.95
CA VAL A 52 21.21 -2.18 -5.51
C VAL A 52 21.94 -3.00 -6.57
N VAL A 53 21.31 -4.01 -7.13
CA VAL A 53 21.91 -4.84 -8.21
C VAL A 53 22.23 -3.99 -9.44
N MET A 54 21.31 -3.12 -9.86
CA MET A 54 21.49 -2.28 -11.03
C MET A 54 22.50 -1.14 -10.78
N LEU A 55 22.59 -0.64 -9.56
CA LEU A 55 23.49 0.45 -9.21
C LEU A 55 24.94 -0.01 -9.03
N PHE A 56 25.15 -1.19 -8.42
CA PHE A 56 26.48 -1.63 -8.02
C PHE A 56 26.96 -2.88 -8.75
N MET A 57 26.14 -3.92 -8.86
CA MET A 57 26.59 -5.19 -9.43
C MET A 57 26.66 -5.16 -10.96
N LEU A 58 25.61 -4.73 -11.63
CA LEU A 58 25.56 -4.73 -13.09
C LEU A 58 26.68 -3.86 -13.71
N PRO A 59 26.94 -2.62 -13.25
CA PRO A 59 28.02 -1.81 -13.79
C PRO A 59 29.42 -2.38 -13.61
N THR A 60 29.67 -3.05 -12.48
CA THR A 60 30.97 -3.70 -12.24
C THR A 60 31.21 -4.87 -13.20
N VAL A 61 30.20 -5.68 -13.43
CA VAL A 61 30.27 -6.80 -14.39
C VAL A 61 30.40 -6.27 -15.81
N ALA A 62 29.60 -5.30 -16.20
CA ALA A 62 29.62 -4.70 -17.54
C ALA A 62 30.99 -4.03 -17.85
N ALA A 63 31.55 -3.33 -16.87
CA ALA A 63 32.88 -2.74 -16.98
C ALA A 63 33.99 -3.81 -17.14
N ALA A 64 33.91 -4.90 -16.38
CA ALA A 64 34.85 -6.03 -16.46
C ALA A 64 34.80 -6.77 -17.81
N THR A 65 33.63 -6.80 -18.45
CA THR A 65 33.45 -7.41 -19.77
C THR A 65 33.74 -6.45 -20.94
N GLY A 66 34.04 -5.19 -20.65
CA GLY A 66 34.34 -4.18 -21.67
C GLY A 66 33.11 -3.74 -22.44
N ASP A 67 31.93 -3.73 -21.83
CA ASP A 67 30.67 -3.32 -22.46
C ASP A 67 30.76 -1.86 -22.95
N PRO A 68 30.57 -1.59 -24.25
CA PRO A 68 30.65 -0.24 -24.80
C PRO A 68 29.61 0.71 -24.24
N ALA A 69 28.49 0.22 -23.71
CA ALA A 69 27.46 1.03 -23.08
C ALA A 69 27.97 1.74 -21.80
N VAL A 70 28.89 1.11 -21.06
CA VAL A 70 29.54 1.72 -19.90
C VAL A 70 30.39 2.93 -20.32
N ALA A 71 31.17 2.79 -21.39
CA ALA A 71 31.97 3.90 -21.94
C ALA A 71 31.08 5.01 -22.48
N ALA A 72 29.99 4.66 -23.18
CA ALA A 72 29.03 5.63 -23.72
C ALA A 72 28.31 6.41 -22.61
N ALA A 73 28.08 5.79 -21.45
CA ALA A 73 27.45 6.42 -20.28
C ALA A 73 28.42 7.31 -19.48
N GLY A 74 29.71 7.30 -19.80
CA GLY A 74 30.75 8.05 -19.09
C GLY A 74 31.36 7.31 -17.89
N GLY A 75 31.17 6.00 -17.83
CA GLY A 75 31.76 5.13 -16.80
C GLY A 75 30.74 4.29 -16.03
N PRO A 76 31.22 3.41 -15.14
CA PRO A 76 30.38 2.45 -14.43
C PRO A 76 29.31 3.13 -13.53
N LEU A 77 29.68 4.20 -12.82
CA LEU A 77 28.74 4.86 -11.90
C LEU A 77 27.58 5.55 -12.65
N PRO A 78 27.80 6.41 -13.68
CA PRO A 78 26.72 6.97 -14.46
C PRO A 78 25.85 5.91 -15.14
N PHE A 79 26.45 4.84 -15.65
CA PHE A 79 25.72 3.69 -16.21
C PHE A 79 24.80 3.05 -15.18
N GLY A 80 25.31 2.76 -13.97
CA GLY A 80 24.54 2.17 -12.88
C GLY A 80 23.40 3.05 -12.42
N LEU A 81 23.63 4.37 -12.30
CA LEU A 81 22.57 5.33 -11.93
C LEU A 81 21.45 5.36 -12.97
N GLN A 82 21.79 5.32 -14.26
CA GLN A 82 20.80 5.28 -15.33
C GLN A 82 19.97 3.99 -15.27
N MET A 83 20.64 2.84 -15.13
CA MET A 83 19.96 1.54 -15.03
C MET A 83 19.09 1.44 -13.78
N ALA A 84 19.59 1.83 -12.63
CA ALA A 84 18.86 1.82 -11.37
C ALA A 84 17.60 2.70 -11.43
N ARG A 85 17.72 3.87 -12.05
CA ARG A 85 16.60 4.77 -12.26
C ARG A 85 15.54 4.17 -13.19
N SER A 86 15.94 3.62 -14.32
CA SER A 86 15.01 3.00 -15.29
C SER A 86 14.26 1.84 -14.64
N ILE A 87 14.99 0.92 -13.97
CA ILE A 87 14.37 -0.23 -13.33
C ILE A 87 13.42 0.15 -12.19
N PHE A 88 13.76 1.20 -11.42
CA PHE A 88 12.90 1.69 -10.36
C PHE A 88 11.54 2.18 -10.91
N PHE A 89 11.53 2.94 -11.98
CA PHE A 89 10.29 3.44 -12.57
C PHE A 89 9.50 2.34 -13.30
N GLU A 90 10.15 1.49 -14.08
CA GLU A 90 9.49 0.42 -14.83
C GLU A 90 8.95 -0.67 -13.91
N MET A 91 9.81 -1.25 -13.06
CA MET A 91 9.40 -2.29 -12.12
C MET A 91 8.55 -1.75 -10.98
N GLY A 92 8.79 -0.50 -10.55
CA GLY A 92 7.99 0.17 -9.53
C GLY A 92 6.53 0.33 -9.93
N SER A 93 6.26 0.70 -11.19
CA SER A 93 4.89 0.81 -11.70
C SER A 93 4.17 -0.54 -11.72
N MET A 94 4.86 -1.61 -12.15
CA MET A 94 4.34 -2.96 -12.16
C MET A 94 4.13 -3.51 -10.74
N ALA A 95 5.09 -3.29 -9.84
CA ALA A 95 5.01 -3.67 -8.44
C ALA A 95 3.86 -2.96 -7.73
N LEU A 96 3.62 -1.68 -8.04
CA LEU A 96 2.49 -0.92 -7.50
C LEU A 96 1.15 -1.53 -7.93
N ALA A 97 0.99 -1.88 -9.21
CA ALA A 97 -0.23 -2.50 -9.70
C ALA A 97 -0.48 -3.87 -9.05
N LEU A 98 0.52 -4.76 -9.06
CA LEU A 98 0.42 -6.08 -8.45
C LEU A 98 0.23 -5.99 -6.93
N GLY A 99 1.00 -5.13 -6.27
CA GLY A 99 0.91 -4.91 -4.82
C GLY A 99 -0.45 -4.36 -4.39
N ALA A 100 -1.02 -3.43 -5.15
CA ALA A 100 -2.36 -2.91 -4.89
C ALA A 100 -3.41 -4.02 -5.00
N ILE A 101 -3.31 -4.91 -5.99
CA ILE A 101 -4.22 -6.06 -6.11
C ILE A 101 -4.06 -6.99 -4.90
N VAL A 102 -2.83 -7.37 -4.56
CA VAL A 102 -2.54 -8.28 -3.42
C VAL A 102 -3.05 -7.69 -2.10
N LEU A 103 -2.78 -6.41 -1.85
CA LEU A 103 -3.23 -5.73 -0.63
C LEU A 103 -4.77 -5.55 -0.57
N SER A 104 -5.43 -5.41 -1.73
CA SER A 104 -6.87 -5.20 -1.82
C SER A 104 -7.69 -6.48 -1.72
N GLN A 105 -7.14 -7.64 -2.08
CA GLN A 105 -7.85 -8.92 -2.07
C GLN A 105 -8.44 -9.25 -0.69
N ASP A 106 -7.64 -9.09 0.35
CA ASP A 106 -8.03 -9.41 1.72
C ASP A 106 -9.15 -8.50 2.28
N LEU A 107 -9.28 -7.29 1.73
CA LEU A 107 -10.27 -6.32 2.21
C LEU A 107 -11.72 -6.77 1.96
N ILE A 108 -11.94 -7.50 0.89
CA ILE A 108 -13.27 -7.94 0.47
C ILE A 108 -13.53 -9.39 0.88
N LEU A 109 -12.54 -10.26 0.71
CA LEU A 109 -12.69 -11.70 0.93
C LEU A 109 -12.78 -12.06 2.41
N ALA A 110 -11.98 -11.45 3.27
CA ALA A 110 -11.95 -11.74 4.70
C ALA A 110 -13.29 -11.47 5.39
N GLU A 111 -14.01 -10.42 4.99
CA GLU A 111 -15.30 -10.08 5.59
C GLU A 111 -16.46 -10.90 5.03
N LYS A 112 -16.41 -11.29 3.76
CA LYS A 112 -17.40 -12.15 3.15
C LYS A 112 -17.44 -13.52 3.83
N HIS A 113 -16.28 -14.06 4.21
CA HIS A 113 -16.17 -15.34 4.90
C HIS A 113 -16.57 -15.27 6.39
N SER A 114 -16.47 -14.10 7.03
CA SER A 114 -16.73 -13.97 8.46
C SER A 114 -18.19 -13.62 8.82
N GLY A 115 -19.07 -13.35 7.82
CA GLY A 115 -20.47 -12.92 8.06
C GLY A 115 -20.57 -11.54 8.76
N VAL A 116 -19.46 -10.89 9.04
CA VAL A 116 -19.41 -9.60 9.74
C VAL A 116 -20.11 -8.51 8.95
N THR A 117 -20.12 -8.60 7.64
CA THR A 117 -20.77 -7.62 6.76
C THR A 117 -22.27 -7.58 6.99
N GLU A 118 -22.92 -8.73 7.14
CA GLU A 118 -24.38 -8.81 7.37
C GLU A 118 -24.73 -8.25 8.75
N TRP A 119 -23.96 -8.58 9.77
CA TRP A 119 -24.15 -8.08 11.12
C TRP A 119 -23.89 -6.56 11.24
N LEU A 120 -22.89 -6.04 10.52
CA LEU A 120 -22.55 -4.62 10.50
C LEU A 120 -23.62 -3.79 9.80
N LEU A 121 -24.20 -4.33 8.71
CA LEU A 121 -25.26 -3.66 7.95
C LEU A 121 -26.62 -3.67 8.68
N ALA A 122 -26.78 -4.53 9.68
CA ALA A 122 -27.95 -4.51 10.58
C ALA A 122 -27.89 -3.37 11.61
N LYS A 123 -26.74 -2.71 11.79
CA LYS A 123 -26.58 -1.56 12.68
C LYS A 123 -26.90 -0.24 11.96
N PRO A 124 -27.30 0.83 12.69
CA PRO A 124 -27.58 2.14 12.10
C PRO A 124 -26.29 2.89 11.72
N VAL A 125 -25.46 2.25 10.89
CA VAL A 125 -24.23 2.83 10.33
C VAL A 125 -24.48 3.17 8.87
N ALA A 126 -24.10 4.36 8.44
CA ALA A 126 -24.24 4.75 7.06
C ALA A 126 -23.35 3.85 6.17
N ARG A 127 -23.93 3.17 5.19
CA ARG A 127 -23.20 2.29 4.24
C ARG A 127 -22.03 3.02 3.57
N ARG A 128 -22.19 4.32 3.30
CA ARG A 128 -21.13 5.17 2.73
C ARG A 128 -19.94 5.30 3.68
N SER A 129 -20.18 5.46 4.98
CA SER A 129 -19.11 5.55 5.99
C SER A 129 -18.29 4.28 6.07
N TYR A 130 -18.92 3.12 5.93
CA TYR A 130 -18.23 1.83 5.90
C TYR A 130 -17.30 1.69 4.70
N VAL A 131 -17.82 1.94 3.49
CA VAL A 131 -17.03 1.85 2.26
C VAL A 131 -15.88 2.86 2.25
N LEU A 132 -16.16 4.11 2.66
CA LEU A 132 -15.14 5.16 2.70
C LEU A 132 -14.04 4.87 3.74
N ALA A 133 -14.39 4.39 4.93
CA ALA A 133 -13.39 4.03 5.94
C ALA A 133 -12.45 2.92 5.45
N LYS A 134 -13.01 1.90 4.81
CA LYS A 134 -12.26 0.80 4.25
C LYS A 134 -11.35 1.24 3.10
N LEU A 135 -11.89 2.01 2.18
CA LEU A 135 -11.14 2.55 1.05
C LEU A 135 -10.01 3.48 1.52
N SER A 136 -10.29 4.36 2.48
CA SER A 136 -9.27 5.27 3.04
C SER A 136 -8.13 4.53 3.71
N ALA A 137 -8.43 3.49 4.50
CA ALA A 137 -7.40 2.66 5.14
C ALA A 137 -6.56 1.90 4.09
N ALA A 138 -7.20 1.36 3.04
CA ALA A 138 -6.51 0.67 1.95
C ALA A 138 -5.60 1.62 1.16
N ILE A 139 -6.09 2.80 0.80
CA ILE A 139 -5.29 3.82 0.09
C ILE A 139 -4.08 4.23 0.93
N ALA A 140 -4.28 4.49 2.23
CA ALA A 140 -3.18 4.83 3.13
C ALA A 140 -2.13 3.72 3.20
N ALA A 141 -2.54 2.45 3.28
CA ALA A 141 -1.64 1.30 3.29
C ALA A 141 -0.86 1.18 1.96
N VAL A 142 -1.54 1.30 0.81
CA VAL A 142 -0.90 1.27 -0.53
C VAL A 142 0.12 2.40 -0.67
N LEU A 143 -0.28 3.63 -0.35
CA LEU A 143 0.62 4.80 -0.45
C LEU A 143 1.86 4.64 0.43
N LEU A 144 1.70 4.14 1.65
CA LEU A 144 2.81 4.01 2.58
C LEU A 144 3.71 2.81 2.23
N LEU A 145 3.13 1.63 1.98
CA LEU A 145 3.88 0.39 1.79
C LEU A 145 4.46 0.23 0.38
N LEU A 146 3.75 0.70 -0.66
CA LEU A 146 4.16 0.49 -2.04
C LEU A 146 4.82 1.72 -2.68
N ILE A 147 4.62 2.92 -2.11
CA ILE A 147 5.20 4.14 -2.66
C ILE A 147 6.20 4.75 -1.69
N ALA A 148 5.77 5.16 -0.49
CA ALA A 148 6.61 5.95 0.40
C ALA A 148 7.81 5.16 0.92
N LEU A 149 7.62 3.92 1.38
CA LEU A 149 8.73 3.11 1.90
C LEU A 149 9.74 2.71 0.82
N PRO A 150 9.35 2.15 -0.35
CA PRO A 150 10.30 1.85 -1.41
C PRO A 150 11.00 3.09 -1.95
N ALA A 151 10.31 4.22 -2.09
CA ALA A 151 10.92 5.48 -2.51
C ALA A 151 11.93 5.99 -1.49
N LEU A 152 11.63 5.91 -0.19
CA LEU A 152 12.57 6.28 0.87
C LEU A 152 13.82 5.39 0.87
N VAL A 153 13.63 4.07 0.76
CA VAL A 153 14.76 3.12 0.68
C VAL A 153 15.63 3.43 -0.53
N THR A 154 15.02 3.65 -1.69
CA THR A 154 15.74 4.00 -2.92
C THR A 154 16.44 5.34 -2.81
N TYR A 155 15.80 6.34 -2.22
CA TYR A 155 16.41 7.67 -1.98
C TYR A 155 17.65 7.59 -1.07
N LEU A 156 17.66 6.70 -0.08
CA LEU A 156 18.81 6.49 0.79
C LEU A 156 19.97 5.74 0.12
N LEU A 157 19.71 5.07 -1.03
CA LEU A 157 20.71 4.34 -1.81
C LEU A 157 21.41 5.24 -2.85
N PHE A 158 20.78 6.35 -3.25
CA PHE A 158 21.34 7.34 -4.17
C PHE A 158 22.05 8.47 -3.46
#